data_90c95ca9be951e91db5e0b2432a7594a
#
_entry.id   90c95ca9be951e91db5e0b2432a7594a
#
_cell.length_a   1.000
_cell.length_b   1.000
_cell.length_c   1.000
_cell.angle_alpha   90.00
_cell.angle_beta   90.00
_cell.angle_gamma   90.00
#
_symmetry.space_group_name_H-M   'P 1'
#
loop_
_entity.id
_entity.type
_entity.pdbx_description
1 polymer ?
#
loop_
_entity_poly.entity_id
_entity_poly.type
_entity_poly.pdbx_seq_one_letter_code
_entity_poly.pdbx_strand_id
1 'polypeptide(L)'
;DPTDPKINQRGEYSPSGEVMRMHAYSMIFQGANEYPKISASDELPGYTNYSIGKNARKWASMVKSYRMVQYQDLYPGIDMEIYTALKNMKYDFIVAPGANPNDIVIEYDGVESISLLTNGDLLVKLSNGEVKEMSPTSYQEINGQRIEIDSKFKLTGNQLSFEFPSGYDNSKELIIDPVWIFSTLSGSTADNWGFTATYDSQGNLYAAGIAFGTGYPTTLGAEST
;
A
#
# COMPACT_ATOMS: atom_id res chain seq x y z
N ASP A 1 11.67 -24.27 -1.89
CA ASP A 1 11.45 -25.64 -2.41
C ASP A 1 10.23 -26.23 -1.70
N PRO A 2 9.14 -26.56 -2.43
CA PRO A 2 7.91 -27.13 -1.83
C PRO A 2 8.14 -28.46 -1.09
N THR A 3 9.32 -29.05 -1.21
CA THR A 3 9.70 -30.29 -0.54
C THR A 3 10.57 -30.07 0.70
N ASP A 4 10.90 -28.80 1.04
CA ASP A 4 11.66 -28.52 2.25
C ASP A 4 10.77 -28.79 3.47
N PRO A 5 11.14 -29.73 4.36
CA PRO A 5 10.35 -30.05 5.54
C PRO A 5 10.23 -28.91 6.55
N LYS A 6 10.97 -27.80 6.34
CA LYS A 6 10.87 -26.56 7.13
C LYS A 6 9.79 -25.61 6.62
N ILE A 7 9.23 -25.86 5.43
CA ILE A 7 8.11 -25.12 4.89
C ILE A 7 6.87 -25.99 5.02
N ASN A 8 5.92 -25.61 5.85
CA ASN A 8 4.66 -26.33 5.95
C ASN A 8 3.80 -26.10 4.69
N GLN A 9 2.74 -26.89 4.54
CA GLN A 9 1.83 -26.81 3.38
C GLN A 9 1.09 -25.48 3.23
N ARG A 10 1.25 -24.55 4.20
CA ARG A 10 0.71 -23.19 4.17
C ARG A 10 1.77 -22.12 3.85
N GLY A 11 3.00 -22.52 3.49
CA GLY A 11 4.09 -21.59 3.20
C GLY A 11 4.70 -20.90 4.42
N GLU A 12 4.40 -21.37 5.63
CA GLU A 12 4.95 -20.83 6.87
C GLU A 12 6.36 -21.40 7.11
N TYR A 13 7.36 -20.52 7.10
CA TYR A 13 8.74 -20.91 7.46
C TYR A 13 8.96 -20.64 8.96
N SER A 14 9.28 -21.69 9.71
CA SER A 14 9.68 -21.56 11.11
C SER A 14 10.91 -22.44 11.40
N PRO A 15 12.10 -21.84 11.53
CA PRO A 15 13.29 -22.59 11.96
C PRO A 15 13.17 -23.16 13.37
N SER A 16 12.33 -22.54 14.22
CA SER A 16 12.09 -22.89 15.62
C SER A 16 10.81 -23.68 15.86
N GLY A 17 10.00 -23.94 14.81
CA GLY A 17 8.66 -24.49 14.96
C GLY A 17 7.59 -23.47 15.34
N GLU A 18 7.95 -22.19 15.46
CA GLU A 18 6.98 -21.09 15.66
C GLU A 18 6.34 -20.71 14.32
N VAL A 19 5.03 -20.52 14.33
CA VAL A 19 4.25 -20.18 13.14
C VAL A 19 4.18 -18.66 13.02
N MET A 20 4.79 -18.10 11.97
CA MET A 20 4.58 -16.71 11.62
C MET A 20 3.20 -16.59 10.92
N ARG A 21 2.28 -15.87 11.54
CA ARG A 21 0.97 -15.61 10.95
C ARG A 21 1.03 -14.33 10.11
N MET A 22 0.68 -14.46 8.85
CA MET A 22 0.55 -13.33 7.93
C MET A 22 -0.89 -13.24 7.44
N HIS A 23 -1.33 -12.02 7.14
CA HIS A 23 -2.63 -11.76 6.54
C HIS A 23 -2.41 -10.86 5.33
N ALA A 24 -2.92 -11.27 4.18
CA ALA A 24 -2.93 -10.46 2.96
C ALA A 24 -4.37 -10.09 2.64
N TYR A 25 -4.57 -8.86 2.18
CA TYR A 25 -5.84 -8.39 1.66
C TYR A 25 -5.61 -7.59 0.37
N SER A 26 -6.66 -7.42 -0.41
CA SER A 26 -6.61 -6.68 -1.67
C SER A 26 -7.44 -5.42 -1.57
N MET A 27 -6.92 -4.34 -2.15
CA MET A 27 -7.68 -3.13 -2.48
C MET A 27 -7.97 -3.13 -3.96
N ILE A 28 -9.23 -3.27 -4.31
CA ILE A 28 -9.69 -3.41 -5.69
C ILE A 28 -10.36 -2.10 -6.10
N PHE A 29 -9.80 -1.41 -7.07
CA PHE A 29 -10.36 -0.19 -7.64
C PHE A 29 -11.50 -0.55 -8.59
N GLN A 30 -12.73 -0.46 -8.12
CA GLN A 30 -13.92 -0.89 -8.83
C GLN A 30 -14.22 0.00 -10.04
N GLY A 31 -14.38 -0.61 -11.22
CA GLY A 31 -14.63 0.13 -12.46
C GLY A 31 -13.43 0.90 -13.01
N ALA A 32 -12.25 0.70 -12.42
CA ALA A 32 -11.03 1.32 -12.91
C ALA A 32 -10.65 0.80 -14.31
N ASN A 33 -9.88 1.60 -15.02
CA ASN A 33 -9.28 1.23 -16.30
C ASN A 33 -8.35 0.02 -16.11
N GLU A 34 -8.59 -1.07 -16.85
CA GLU A 34 -7.77 -2.27 -16.77
C GLU A 34 -6.34 -2.08 -17.31
N TYR A 35 -6.13 -1.05 -18.14
CA TYR A 35 -4.85 -0.78 -18.81
C TYR A 35 -4.45 0.70 -18.67
N PRO A 36 -4.32 1.24 -17.45
CA PRO A 36 -3.89 2.60 -17.26
C PRO A 36 -2.44 2.75 -17.77
N LYS A 37 -2.09 3.94 -18.24
CA LYS A 37 -0.69 4.19 -18.57
C LYS A 37 0.08 4.37 -17.26
N ILE A 38 1.05 3.47 -17.03
CA ILE A 38 1.88 3.52 -15.82
C ILE A 38 3.20 4.21 -16.15
N SER A 39 3.59 5.17 -15.34
CA SER A 39 4.90 5.82 -15.36
C SER A 39 5.51 5.81 -13.97
N ALA A 40 6.84 5.90 -13.91
CA ALA A 40 7.58 5.98 -12.65
C ALA A 40 8.55 7.17 -12.70
N SER A 41 8.73 7.84 -11.58
CA SER A 41 9.58 9.02 -11.45
C SER A 41 10.36 8.99 -10.13
N ASP A 42 11.29 9.94 -9.99
CA ASP A 42 12.20 10.03 -8.85
C ASP A 42 13.00 8.74 -8.66
N GLU A 43 13.79 8.38 -9.71
CA GLU A 43 14.61 7.18 -9.73
C GLU A 43 15.61 7.19 -8.58
N LEU A 44 15.63 6.08 -7.83
CA LEU A 44 16.62 5.87 -6.77
C LEU A 44 17.95 5.41 -7.34
N PRO A 45 19.06 5.77 -6.71
CA PRO A 45 20.37 5.28 -7.13
C PRO A 45 20.48 3.75 -6.96
N GLY A 46 21.15 3.12 -7.92
CA GLY A 46 21.38 1.68 -7.91
C GLY A 46 20.33 0.89 -8.72
N TYR A 47 20.40 -0.42 -8.60
CA TYR A 47 19.49 -1.37 -9.28
C TYR A 47 19.47 -2.70 -8.52
N THR A 48 18.43 -3.49 -8.74
CA THR A 48 18.29 -4.84 -8.19
C THR A 48 18.28 -5.87 -9.32
N ASN A 49 18.91 -7.02 -9.08
CA ASN A 49 18.82 -8.16 -9.97
C ASN A 49 17.95 -9.24 -9.33
N TYR A 50 16.97 -9.72 -10.06
CA TYR A 50 16.05 -10.76 -9.63
C TYR A 50 16.36 -12.06 -10.37
N SER A 51 16.92 -13.05 -9.65
CA SER A 51 17.19 -14.40 -10.18
C SER A 51 16.23 -15.40 -9.52
N ILE A 52 14.93 -15.26 -9.80
CA ILE A 52 13.88 -16.03 -9.13
C ILE A 52 13.64 -17.35 -9.85
N GLY A 53 13.79 -18.46 -9.11
CA GLY A 53 13.57 -19.81 -9.63
C GLY A 53 14.61 -20.28 -10.65
N LYS A 54 14.38 -21.45 -11.23
CA LYS A 54 15.34 -22.13 -12.15
C LYS A 54 15.25 -21.65 -13.61
N ASN A 55 14.23 -20.87 -13.97
CA ASN A 55 14.02 -20.42 -15.33
C ASN A 55 14.64 -19.04 -15.56
N ALA A 56 15.83 -19.00 -16.18
CA ALA A 56 16.52 -17.75 -16.45
C ALA A 56 15.75 -16.75 -17.32
N ARG A 57 14.73 -17.19 -18.08
CA ARG A 57 13.87 -16.29 -18.86
C ARG A 57 12.94 -15.42 -17.98
N LYS A 58 12.78 -15.78 -16.71
CA LYS A 58 12.02 -15.03 -15.70
C LYS A 58 12.93 -14.13 -14.86
N TRP A 59 14.24 -14.15 -15.09
CA TRP A 59 15.17 -13.28 -14.38
C TRP A 59 15.14 -11.88 -14.95
N ALA A 60 15.21 -10.90 -14.07
CA ALA A 60 15.30 -9.50 -14.44
C ALA A 60 16.59 -8.92 -13.83
N SER A 61 17.35 -8.18 -14.64
CA SER A 61 18.58 -7.52 -14.19
C SER A 61 18.47 -6.02 -14.40
N MET A 62 19.24 -5.26 -13.62
CA MET A 62 19.29 -3.79 -13.66
C MET A 62 17.91 -3.14 -13.45
N VAL A 63 17.04 -3.77 -12.66
CA VAL A 63 15.72 -3.25 -12.34
C VAL A 63 15.88 -2.03 -11.43
N LYS A 64 15.39 -0.89 -11.89
CA LYS A 64 15.44 0.37 -11.15
C LYS A 64 14.35 0.45 -10.11
N SER A 65 14.61 1.21 -9.05
CA SER A 65 13.63 1.56 -8.03
C SER A 65 13.26 3.03 -8.16
N TYR A 66 12.04 3.37 -7.83
CA TYR A 66 11.48 4.71 -7.95
C TYR A 66 10.74 5.08 -6.67
N ARG A 67 10.67 6.37 -6.35
CA ARG A 67 9.90 6.86 -5.20
C ARG A 67 8.45 7.10 -5.52
N MET A 68 8.11 7.26 -6.78
CA MET A 68 6.76 7.56 -7.25
C MET A 68 6.40 6.68 -8.44
N VAL A 69 5.17 6.19 -8.43
CA VAL A 69 4.51 5.51 -9.56
C VAL A 69 3.19 6.22 -9.80
N GLN A 70 2.92 6.60 -11.05
CA GLN A 70 1.68 7.23 -11.47
C GLN A 70 0.89 6.29 -12.38
N TYR A 71 -0.38 6.19 -12.13
CA TYR A 71 -1.39 5.53 -12.96
C TYR A 71 -2.23 6.62 -13.61
N GLN A 72 -1.99 6.88 -14.91
CA GLN A 72 -2.72 7.89 -15.66
C GLN A 72 -4.05 7.33 -16.15
N ASP A 73 -5.11 8.13 -16.04
CA ASP A 73 -6.49 7.75 -16.38
C ASP A 73 -6.91 6.43 -15.71
N LEU A 74 -6.64 6.30 -14.40
CA LEU A 74 -7.15 5.17 -13.62
C LEU A 74 -8.68 5.13 -13.64
N TYR A 75 -9.32 6.30 -13.60
CA TYR A 75 -10.71 6.52 -13.97
C TYR A 75 -10.77 7.67 -14.98
N PRO A 76 -11.87 7.90 -15.70
CA PRO A 76 -11.98 8.98 -16.67
C PRO A 76 -11.62 10.35 -16.06
N GLY A 77 -10.46 10.90 -16.44
CA GLY A 77 -9.94 12.17 -15.93
C GLY A 77 -9.45 12.10 -14.47
N ILE A 78 -9.15 10.92 -13.95
CA ILE A 78 -8.59 10.75 -12.59
C ILE A 78 -7.32 9.91 -12.68
N ASP A 79 -6.22 10.50 -12.26
CA ASP A 79 -4.94 9.84 -12.08
C ASP A 79 -4.78 9.38 -10.62
N MET A 80 -3.90 8.40 -10.41
CA MET A 80 -3.47 8.02 -9.06
C MET A 80 -1.94 8.03 -9.00
N GLU A 81 -1.40 8.65 -7.96
CA GLU A 81 0.02 8.61 -7.64
C GLU A 81 0.24 7.79 -6.37
N ILE A 82 1.20 6.87 -6.42
CA ILE A 82 1.66 6.13 -5.24
C ILE A 82 3.10 6.54 -5.00
N TYR A 83 3.41 6.98 -3.80
CA TYR A 83 4.75 7.45 -3.47
C TYR A 83 5.12 7.17 -2.02
N THR A 84 6.42 7.29 -1.73
CA THR A 84 6.95 7.17 -0.37
C THR A 84 7.24 8.55 0.22
N ALA A 85 6.60 8.86 1.34
CA ALA A 85 6.86 10.07 2.11
C ALA A 85 7.37 9.68 3.51
N LEU A 86 8.60 10.09 3.83
CA LEU A 86 9.28 9.69 5.06
C LEU A 86 9.41 8.15 5.17
N LYS A 87 8.66 7.52 6.08
CA LYS A 87 8.62 6.06 6.29
C LYS A 87 7.30 5.43 5.85
N ASN A 88 6.37 6.22 5.28
CA ASN A 88 5.03 5.77 4.91
C ASN A 88 4.88 5.71 3.39
N MET A 89 4.13 4.74 2.92
CA MET A 89 3.58 4.75 1.58
C MET A 89 2.33 5.63 1.58
N LYS A 90 2.19 6.48 0.57
CA LYS A 90 1.03 7.34 0.35
C LYS A 90 0.49 7.13 -1.06
N TYR A 91 -0.75 7.47 -1.24
CA TYR A 91 -1.35 7.58 -2.56
C TYR A 91 -2.26 8.80 -2.62
N ASP A 92 -2.28 9.46 -3.75
CA ASP A 92 -3.14 10.60 -4.03
C ASP A 92 -3.97 10.31 -5.27
N PHE A 93 -5.22 10.77 -5.27
CA PHE A 93 -5.99 10.88 -6.50
C PHE A 93 -5.96 12.30 -6.99
N ILE A 94 -5.65 12.47 -8.27
CA ILE A 94 -5.62 13.75 -8.97
C ILE A 94 -6.83 13.79 -9.89
N VAL A 95 -7.85 14.53 -9.49
CA VAL A 95 -9.13 14.65 -10.19
C VAL A 95 -9.09 15.89 -11.08
N ALA A 96 -9.03 15.67 -12.38
CA ALA A 96 -9.01 16.76 -13.36
C ALA A 96 -10.31 17.60 -13.33
N PRO A 97 -10.26 18.86 -13.78
CA PRO A 97 -11.46 19.69 -13.91
C PRO A 97 -12.56 18.98 -14.70
N GLY A 98 -13.76 18.90 -14.12
CA GLY A 98 -14.93 18.26 -14.71
C GLY A 98 -15.00 16.74 -14.53
N ALA A 99 -13.96 16.07 -14.02
CA ALA A 99 -14.03 14.65 -13.67
C ALA A 99 -14.87 14.43 -12.40
N ASN A 100 -15.35 13.21 -12.21
CA ASN A 100 -16.27 12.88 -11.12
C ASN A 100 -15.56 12.04 -10.05
N PRO A 101 -15.19 12.58 -8.87
CA PRO A 101 -14.53 11.82 -7.82
C PRO A 101 -15.39 10.70 -7.22
N ASN A 102 -16.70 10.67 -7.47
CA ASN A 102 -17.54 9.54 -7.05
C ASN A 102 -17.27 8.25 -7.85
N ASP A 103 -16.53 8.33 -8.95
CA ASP A 103 -16.10 7.15 -9.70
C ASP A 103 -15.04 6.36 -8.94
N ILE A 104 -14.37 7.00 -7.96
CA ILE A 104 -13.38 6.34 -7.10
C ILE A 104 -14.11 5.47 -6.07
N VAL A 105 -14.06 4.17 -6.29
CA VAL A 105 -14.60 3.17 -5.36
C VAL A 105 -13.54 2.11 -5.10
N ILE A 106 -13.16 1.93 -3.85
CA ILE A 106 -12.12 0.98 -3.42
C ILE A 106 -12.77 -0.11 -2.61
N GLU A 107 -12.76 -1.33 -3.11
CA GLU A 107 -13.25 -2.51 -2.38
C GLU A 107 -12.11 -3.17 -1.62
N TYR A 108 -12.34 -3.43 -0.33
CA TYR A 108 -11.42 -4.18 0.53
C TYR A 108 -11.84 -5.64 0.57
N ASP A 109 -11.06 -6.50 -0.09
CA ASP A 109 -11.29 -7.94 -0.13
C ASP A 109 -10.28 -8.69 0.72
N GLY A 110 -10.75 -9.72 1.45
CA GLY A 110 -9.92 -10.53 2.33
C GLY A 110 -9.69 -9.94 3.72
N VAL A 111 -10.38 -8.86 4.12
CA VAL A 111 -10.31 -8.29 5.48
C VAL A 111 -11.31 -8.95 6.43
N GLU A 112 -11.03 -8.98 7.74
CA GLU A 112 -12.01 -9.47 8.72
C GLU A 112 -13.16 -8.50 8.91
N SER A 113 -12.86 -7.21 8.97
CA SER A 113 -13.87 -6.15 8.99
C SER A 113 -13.25 -4.80 8.63
N ILE A 114 -14.09 -3.88 8.19
CA ILE A 114 -13.74 -2.49 7.90
C ILE A 114 -14.77 -1.58 8.53
N SER A 115 -14.35 -0.47 9.12
CA SER A 115 -15.24 0.47 9.80
C SER A 115 -14.64 1.88 9.83
N LEU A 116 -15.52 2.89 9.91
CA LEU A 116 -15.12 4.27 10.18
C LEU A 116 -15.11 4.52 11.68
N LEU A 117 -14.04 5.14 12.17
CA LEU A 117 -13.91 5.60 13.54
C LEU A 117 -14.64 6.96 13.71
N THR A 118 -14.88 7.35 14.96
CA THR A 118 -15.57 8.62 15.28
C THR A 118 -14.82 9.88 14.81
N ASN A 119 -13.52 9.79 14.64
CA ASN A 119 -12.69 10.87 14.10
C ASN A 119 -12.61 10.87 12.55
N GLY A 120 -13.32 9.95 11.88
CA GLY A 120 -13.35 9.83 10.43
C GLY A 120 -12.26 8.93 9.84
N ASP A 121 -11.35 8.38 10.64
CA ASP A 121 -10.34 7.42 10.17
C ASP A 121 -11.00 6.10 9.78
N LEU A 122 -10.41 5.41 8.81
CA LEU A 122 -10.76 4.05 8.44
C LEU A 122 -9.94 3.05 9.26
N LEU A 123 -10.62 2.08 9.84
CA LEU A 123 -10.01 0.96 10.54
C LEU A 123 -10.28 -0.34 9.77
N VAL A 124 -9.22 -1.00 9.34
CA VAL A 124 -9.25 -2.31 8.67
C VAL A 124 -8.71 -3.35 9.63
N LYS A 125 -9.54 -4.32 10.03
CA LYS A 125 -9.13 -5.42 10.91
C LYS A 125 -8.69 -6.63 10.11
N LEU A 126 -7.58 -7.20 10.52
CA LEU A 126 -6.97 -8.38 9.96
C LEU A 126 -6.80 -9.45 11.04
N SER A 127 -6.59 -10.70 10.68
CA SER A 127 -6.45 -11.81 11.65
C SER A 127 -5.24 -11.69 12.58
N ASN A 128 -4.26 -10.84 12.24
CA ASN A 128 -3.01 -10.65 12.97
C ASN A 128 -2.75 -9.19 13.40
N GLY A 129 -3.74 -8.32 13.24
CA GLY A 129 -3.59 -6.89 13.61
C GLY A 129 -4.63 -6.00 12.95
N GLU A 130 -4.34 -4.74 12.88
CA GLU A 130 -5.20 -3.74 12.25
C GLU A 130 -4.37 -2.72 11.46
N VAL A 131 -4.97 -2.20 10.38
CA VAL A 131 -4.44 -1.10 9.59
C VAL A 131 -5.36 0.08 9.77
N LYS A 132 -4.78 1.24 9.97
CA LYS A 132 -5.51 2.50 10.07
C LYS A 132 -5.15 3.40 8.90
N GLU A 133 -6.15 3.99 8.29
CA GLU A 133 -6.03 5.04 7.29
C GLU A 133 -6.68 6.31 7.85
N MET A 134 -5.92 7.40 7.86
CA MET A 134 -6.43 8.66 8.39
C MET A 134 -7.49 9.25 7.47
N SER A 135 -8.43 9.98 8.06
CA SER A 135 -9.41 10.77 7.29
C SER A 135 -8.72 11.55 6.17
N PRO A 136 -9.26 11.55 4.94
CA PRO A 136 -8.59 12.14 3.80
C PRO A 136 -8.42 13.65 3.98
N THR A 137 -7.29 14.17 3.53
CA THR A 137 -7.07 15.60 3.36
C THR A 137 -7.21 15.91 1.88
N SER A 138 -8.15 16.78 1.52
CA SER A 138 -8.34 17.17 0.13
C SER A 138 -8.10 18.66 -0.05
N TYR A 139 -7.64 19.05 -1.24
CA TYR A 139 -7.37 20.45 -1.52
C TYR A 139 -7.43 20.78 -3.02
N GLN A 140 -7.54 22.04 -3.30
CA GLN A 140 -7.43 22.63 -4.63
C GLN A 140 -6.39 23.75 -4.63
N GLU A 141 -5.65 23.91 -5.71
CA GLU A 141 -4.81 25.08 -5.92
C GLU A 141 -5.57 26.15 -6.69
N ILE A 142 -5.84 27.29 -6.04
CA ILE A 142 -6.56 28.44 -6.64
C ILE A 142 -5.67 29.66 -6.54
N ASN A 143 -5.28 30.22 -7.68
CA ASN A 143 -4.38 31.39 -7.78
C ASN A 143 -3.05 31.20 -7.01
N GLY A 144 -2.50 29.98 -7.03
CA GLY A 144 -1.24 29.64 -6.34
C GLY A 144 -1.39 29.49 -4.82
N GLN A 145 -2.61 29.42 -4.33
CA GLN A 145 -2.91 29.14 -2.92
C GLN A 145 -3.60 27.79 -2.78
N ARG A 146 -3.13 26.98 -1.84
CA ARG A 146 -3.78 25.73 -1.45
C ARG A 146 -5.01 26.04 -0.59
N ILE A 147 -6.16 25.64 -1.08
CA ILE A 147 -7.46 25.76 -0.39
C ILE A 147 -7.86 24.36 0.05
N GLU A 148 -7.98 24.15 1.35
CA GLU A 148 -8.45 22.88 1.90
C GLU A 148 -9.93 22.66 1.58
N ILE A 149 -10.28 21.44 1.20
CA ILE A 149 -11.63 21.00 0.88
C ILE A 149 -12.09 20.02 1.94
N ASP A 150 -13.25 20.27 2.54
CA ASP A 150 -13.87 19.35 3.49
C ASP A 150 -14.19 18.02 2.80
N SER A 151 -13.47 16.98 3.17
CA SER A 151 -13.58 15.65 2.58
C SER A 151 -13.68 14.58 3.67
N LYS A 152 -14.40 13.52 3.38
CA LYS A 152 -14.64 12.41 4.31
C LYS A 152 -14.66 11.09 3.57
N PHE A 153 -14.27 10.03 4.25
CA PHE A 153 -14.56 8.68 3.81
C PHE A 153 -16.06 8.39 3.90
N LYS A 154 -16.56 7.69 2.89
CA LYS A 154 -17.87 7.04 2.88
C LYS A 154 -17.69 5.55 2.74
N LEU A 155 -18.23 4.78 3.68
CA LEU A 155 -18.13 3.34 3.67
C LEU A 155 -19.51 2.72 3.42
N THR A 156 -19.58 1.85 2.42
CA THR A 156 -20.79 1.08 2.10
C THR A 156 -20.42 -0.41 1.99
N GLY A 157 -20.72 -1.17 3.03
CA GLY A 157 -20.22 -2.55 3.15
C GLY A 157 -18.69 -2.55 3.27
N ASN A 158 -18.00 -3.16 2.32
CA ASN A 158 -16.54 -3.19 2.21
C ASN A 158 -16.01 -2.23 1.12
N GLN A 159 -16.84 -1.34 0.60
CA GLN A 159 -16.48 -0.36 -0.42
C GLN A 159 -16.30 1.02 0.20
N LEU A 160 -15.13 1.59 -0.01
CA LEU A 160 -14.73 2.93 0.39
C LEU A 160 -14.86 3.90 -0.79
N SER A 161 -15.42 5.06 -0.54
CA SER A 161 -15.48 6.20 -1.48
C SER A 161 -15.28 7.50 -0.71
N PHE A 162 -15.39 8.64 -1.39
CA PHE A 162 -15.16 9.96 -0.81
C PHE A 162 -16.43 10.80 -0.88
N GLU A 163 -16.64 11.64 0.13
CA GLU A 163 -17.70 12.66 0.17
C GLU A 163 -17.08 14.03 0.39
N PHE A 164 -17.67 15.04 -0.23
CA PHE A 164 -17.27 16.46 -0.12
C PHE A 164 -18.47 17.28 0.38
N PRO A 165 -18.74 17.29 1.70
CA PRO A 165 -19.98 17.86 2.24
C PRO A 165 -20.18 19.35 1.94
N SER A 166 -19.08 20.09 1.87
CA SER A 166 -19.10 21.54 1.56
C SER A 166 -18.93 21.85 0.05
N GLY A 167 -18.80 20.80 -0.78
CA GLY A 167 -18.49 20.92 -2.21
C GLY A 167 -17.07 21.41 -2.49
N TYR A 168 -16.76 21.57 -3.76
CA TYR A 168 -15.49 22.08 -4.28
C TYR A 168 -15.73 22.74 -5.66
N ASP A 169 -14.74 23.47 -6.17
CA ASP A 169 -14.82 24.09 -7.52
C ASP A 169 -14.51 23.04 -8.60
N ASN A 170 -15.55 22.50 -9.23
CA ASN A 170 -15.42 21.49 -10.30
C ASN A 170 -14.67 22.00 -11.55
N SER A 171 -14.42 23.30 -11.68
CA SER A 171 -13.61 23.85 -12.76
C SER A 171 -12.11 23.80 -12.48
N LYS A 172 -11.69 23.30 -11.32
CA LYS A 172 -10.31 23.21 -10.86
C LYS A 172 -9.97 21.76 -10.55
N GLU A 173 -8.67 21.46 -10.62
CA GLU A 173 -8.15 20.19 -10.15
C GLU A 173 -8.42 20.00 -8.65
N LEU A 174 -8.79 18.78 -8.26
CA LEU A 174 -8.98 18.39 -6.86
C LEU A 174 -7.97 17.28 -6.53
N ILE A 175 -7.18 17.50 -5.50
CA ILE A 175 -6.29 16.48 -4.95
C ILE A 175 -6.95 15.86 -3.73
N ILE A 176 -7.01 14.52 -3.70
CA ILE A 176 -7.49 13.73 -2.56
C ILE A 176 -6.29 12.96 -2.03
N ASP A 177 -5.81 13.30 -0.82
CA ASP A 177 -4.62 12.76 -0.15
C ASP A 177 -5.05 11.96 1.10
N PRO A 178 -5.39 10.68 0.98
CA PRO A 178 -5.58 9.79 2.11
C PRO A 178 -4.22 9.42 2.70
N VAL A 179 -4.05 9.59 4.00
CA VAL A 179 -2.77 9.26 4.65
C VAL A 179 -2.81 7.83 5.18
N TRP A 180 -2.10 6.94 4.53
CA TRP A 180 -1.91 5.58 5.01
C TRP A 180 -0.91 5.56 6.17
N ILE A 181 -1.37 5.13 7.34
CA ILE A 181 -0.47 4.68 8.39
C ILE A 181 -0.35 3.16 8.23
N PHE A 182 0.64 2.73 7.44
CA PHE A 182 1.01 1.33 7.41
C PHE A 182 1.69 1.00 8.74
N SER A 183 0.94 0.46 9.66
CA SER A 183 1.49 -0.07 10.91
C SER A 183 1.44 -1.59 10.84
N THR A 184 2.39 -2.19 10.12
CA THR A 184 2.82 -3.52 10.52
C THR A 184 3.72 -3.32 11.71
N LEU A 185 3.19 -3.55 12.89
CA LEU A 185 3.99 -3.60 14.11
C LEU A 185 4.87 -4.84 14.01
N SER A 186 6.09 -4.68 13.51
CA SER A 186 7.12 -5.70 13.66
C SER A 186 7.44 -5.94 15.15
N GLY A 187 6.90 -5.10 16.04
CA GLY A 187 7.28 -5.06 17.46
C GLY A 187 8.70 -4.58 17.68
N SER A 188 9.40 -4.14 16.63
CA SER A 188 10.76 -3.64 16.73
C SER A 188 10.82 -2.30 17.43
N THR A 189 11.69 -2.16 18.40
CA THR A 189 12.12 -0.89 19.00
C THR A 189 13.40 -0.36 18.36
N ALA A 190 14.03 -1.14 17.49
CA ALA A 190 15.20 -0.75 16.71
C ALA A 190 14.78 -0.18 15.35
N ASP A 191 15.63 0.67 14.78
CA ASP A 191 15.49 1.09 13.39
C ASP A 191 15.65 -0.11 12.47
N ASN A 192 14.74 -0.27 11.51
CA ASN A 192 14.78 -1.40 10.57
C ASN A 192 14.41 -0.93 9.16
N TRP A 193 15.07 -1.52 8.18
CA TRP A 193 14.85 -1.22 6.77
C TRP A 193 14.38 -2.49 6.05
N GLY A 194 13.20 -2.43 5.47
CA GLY A 194 12.75 -3.43 4.52
C GLY A 194 13.42 -3.19 3.16
N PHE A 195 14.12 -4.19 2.62
CA PHE A 195 14.77 -4.07 1.32
C PHE A 195 13.98 -4.65 0.18
N THR A 196 13.20 -5.67 0.46
CA THR A 196 12.43 -6.35 -0.58
C THR A 196 11.25 -7.08 0.05
N ALA A 197 10.19 -7.13 -0.73
CA ALA A 197 9.07 -8.03 -0.48
C ALA A 197 8.70 -8.68 -1.80
N THR A 198 8.33 -9.94 -1.77
CA THR A 198 7.84 -10.69 -2.91
C THR A 198 6.77 -11.66 -2.45
N TYR A 199 6.00 -12.17 -3.37
CA TYR A 199 4.97 -13.17 -3.09
C TYR A 199 5.10 -14.34 -4.06
N ASP A 200 4.62 -15.49 -3.63
CA ASP A 200 4.52 -16.66 -4.49
C ASP A 200 3.14 -16.77 -5.15
N SER A 201 2.96 -17.78 -5.99
CA SER A 201 1.69 -18.04 -6.66
C SER A 201 0.54 -18.48 -5.73
N GLN A 202 0.83 -18.65 -4.44
CA GLN A 202 -0.13 -19.02 -3.39
C GLN A 202 -0.48 -17.83 -2.49
N GLY A 203 0.09 -16.63 -2.80
CA GLY A 203 -0.14 -15.40 -2.05
C GLY A 203 0.68 -15.26 -0.77
N ASN A 204 1.72 -16.07 -0.58
CA ASN A 204 2.62 -15.92 0.57
C ASN A 204 3.58 -14.75 0.35
N LEU A 205 3.69 -13.85 1.33
CA LEU A 205 4.62 -12.73 1.32
C LEU A 205 5.98 -13.16 1.88
N TYR A 206 7.04 -12.81 1.17
CA TYR A 206 8.42 -12.95 1.62
C TYR A 206 9.01 -11.54 1.70
N ALA A 207 9.46 -11.14 2.88
CA ALA A 207 10.09 -9.85 3.11
C ALA A 207 11.49 -10.06 3.68
N ALA A 208 12.44 -9.24 3.25
CA ALA A 208 13.78 -9.21 3.77
C ALA A 208 14.20 -7.78 4.08
N GLY A 209 14.97 -7.60 5.16
CA GLY A 209 15.40 -6.30 5.61
C GLY A 209 16.60 -6.40 6.55
N ILE A 210 17.06 -5.25 7.05
CA ILE A 210 18.08 -5.13 8.09
C ILE A 210 17.46 -4.45 9.29
N ALA A 211 17.74 -4.96 10.49
CA ALA A 211 17.50 -4.28 11.76
C ALA A 211 18.81 -3.70 12.29
N PHE A 212 18.80 -2.44 12.71
CA PHE A 212 19.95 -1.74 13.28
C PHE A 212 19.82 -1.75 14.80
N GLY A 213 20.37 -2.79 15.43
CA GLY A 213 20.38 -2.93 16.90
C GLY A 213 19.51 -4.07 17.42
N THR A 214 19.42 -4.18 18.74
CA THR A 214 18.88 -5.34 19.47
C THR A 214 17.37 -5.28 19.72
N GLY A 215 16.64 -4.34 19.15
CA GLY A 215 15.21 -4.15 19.42
C GLY A 215 14.26 -4.82 18.42
N TYR A 216 14.77 -5.59 17.48
CA TYR A 216 13.92 -6.34 16.53
C TYR A 216 13.47 -7.65 17.15
N PRO A 217 12.16 -7.99 17.12
CA PRO A 217 11.68 -9.27 17.62
C PRO A 217 12.29 -10.41 16.82
N THR A 218 12.98 -11.29 17.51
CA THR A 218 13.55 -12.51 16.91
C THR A 218 12.93 -13.72 17.55
N THR A 219 12.71 -14.76 16.76
CA THR A 219 12.30 -16.05 17.26
C THR A 219 13.50 -16.83 17.79
N LEU A 220 13.27 -17.75 18.71
CA LEU A 220 14.31 -18.67 19.20
C LEU A 220 14.96 -19.40 18.03
N GLY A 221 16.28 -19.23 17.87
CA GLY A 221 17.04 -19.82 16.76
C GLY A 221 17.28 -18.89 15.58
N ALA A 222 16.81 -17.62 15.62
CA ALA A 222 17.27 -16.61 14.71
C ALA A 222 18.77 -16.35 14.95
N GLU A 223 19.60 -16.43 13.89
CA GLU A 223 20.98 -16.01 13.99
C GLU A 223 21.02 -14.50 14.20
N SER A 224 21.42 -14.08 15.41
CA SER A 224 21.79 -12.69 15.67
C SER A 224 23.30 -12.59 15.48
N THR A 225 23.74 -11.75 14.60
CA THR A 225 25.14 -11.30 14.53
C THR A 225 25.33 -10.09 15.44
#